data_bd7aa64f933b3b1474e64f81dba15c9d
#
_entry.id   bd7aa64f933b3b1474e64f81dba15c9d
#
_cell.length_a   1.000
_cell.length_b   1.000
_cell.length_c   1.000
_cell.angle_alpha   90.00
_cell.angle_beta   90.00
_cell.angle_gamma   90.00
#
_symmetry.space_group_name_H-M   'P 1'
#
loop_
_entity.id
_entity.type
_entity.pdbx_description
1 polymer ?
#
loop_
_entity_poly.entity_id
_entity_poly.type
_entity_poly.pdbx_seq_one_letter_code
_entity_poly.pdbx_strand_id
1 'polypeptide(L)'
;MRIALVSSCAVSVPPRAYGGTELVVAELAKNLTRLGHDVTTFATGDSEPAGKLQWRFEKPVWPPHESAELRHAAHAWQAITAPSARFDIVHTHQAPSLAFASIAPSVRTVYTIHHCRDERLIDLYRDFPNATYVGISRRQAELIPEIQIEEVILHGLDPDLYDAGRGDGGYVAFLGRFAPEKGPHFAIDAARRAGVTVRMGGGVHPPDRPFFEREVQARLENGAGGVEWLGELSHAPKLSLLRGARAMLFPIDWEEPFGLVMIESMLVGTPVIGFPHGSVAEVIEEGVTGFVVRDVAEMAARIRDLDGFDRDRCRERAREKWSSLRMAREHEALYERVMTRSQRGRLWSGVHDVSRAGPRAAEARRAEASPSVRRPL
;
A
#
# COMPACT_ATOMS: atom_id res chain seq x y z
N MET A 1 11.54 20.68 10.56
CA MET A 1 12.44 19.48 10.53
C MET A 1 13.06 19.33 9.15
N ARG A 2 14.22 18.69 9.08
CA ARG A 2 14.83 18.21 7.82
C ARG A 2 14.52 16.71 7.69
N ILE A 3 13.76 16.35 6.70
CA ILE A 3 13.16 15.02 6.55
C ILE A 3 13.68 14.37 5.27
N ALA A 4 14.23 13.17 5.36
CA ALA A 4 14.52 12.32 4.22
C ALA A 4 13.35 11.34 4.02
N LEU A 5 12.74 11.34 2.85
CA LEU A 5 11.76 10.33 2.42
C LEU A 5 12.45 9.39 1.43
N VAL A 6 12.52 8.09 1.76
CA VAL A 6 13.14 7.08 0.89
C VAL A 6 12.05 6.22 0.27
N SER A 7 11.76 6.46 -1.01
CA SER A 7 10.80 5.69 -1.80
C SER A 7 11.45 4.46 -2.44
N SER A 8 10.68 3.65 -3.17
CA SER A 8 11.23 2.62 -4.05
C SER A 8 11.91 3.23 -5.28
N CYS A 9 12.68 2.42 -6.02
CA CYS A 9 13.16 2.81 -7.35
C CYS A 9 12.36 2.15 -8.49
N ALA A 10 11.24 1.52 -8.18
CA ALA A 10 10.44 0.80 -9.15
C ALA A 10 9.49 1.70 -9.95
N VAL A 11 9.06 2.82 -9.37
CA VAL A 11 8.11 3.76 -9.97
C VAL A 11 8.51 5.19 -9.61
N SER A 12 8.20 6.17 -10.46
CA SER A 12 8.42 7.60 -10.17
C SER A 12 7.49 8.13 -9.06
N VAL A 13 7.91 9.22 -8.42
CA VAL A 13 7.16 9.93 -7.36
C VAL A 13 6.82 11.35 -7.85
N PRO A 14 5.52 11.69 -8.09
CA PRO A 14 4.35 10.81 -8.08
C PRO A 14 4.37 9.80 -9.24
N PRO A 15 3.60 8.70 -9.15
CA PRO A 15 3.48 7.72 -10.21
C PRO A 15 2.67 8.27 -11.38
N ARG A 16 3.05 7.92 -12.61
CA ARG A 16 2.31 8.34 -13.82
C ARG A 16 1.04 7.52 -14.05
N ALA A 17 1.03 6.28 -13.58
CA ALA A 17 -0.10 5.35 -13.67
C ALA A 17 -0.26 4.58 -12.35
N TYR A 18 0.08 3.29 -12.32
CA TYR A 18 0.04 2.47 -11.09
C TYR A 18 1.24 2.76 -10.19
N GLY A 19 1.00 2.83 -8.85
CA GLY A 19 2.05 3.07 -7.84
C GLY A 19 1.45 3.63 -6.54
N GLY A 20 0.86 2.75 -5.71
CA GLY A 20 0.19 3.18 -4.48
C GLY A 20 1.15 3.77 -3.45
N THR A 21 2.28 3.12 -3.22
CA THR A 21 3.31 3.58 -2.27
C THR A 21 3.89 4.91 -2.70
N GLU A 22 4.24 5.05 -3.98
CA GLU A 22 4.85 6.26 -4.53
C GLU A 22 3.87 7.44 -4.52
N LEU A 23 2.56 7.17 -4.71
CA LEU A 23 1.52 8.19 -4.55
C LEU A 23 1.46 8.68 -3.09
N VAL A 24 1.51 7.78 -2.12
CA VAL A 24 1.54 8.16 -0.70
C VAL A 24 2.79 8.96 -0.35
N VAL A 25 3.97 8.57 -0.86
CA VAL A 25 5.22 9.33 -0.67
C VAL A 25 5.12 10.73 -1.27
N ALA A 26 4.54 10.87 -2.46
CA ALA A 26 4.33 12.17 -3.11
C ALA A 26 3.40 13.08 -2.29
N GLU A 27 2.28 12.54 -1.80
CA GLU A 27 1.33 13.25 -0.95
C GLU A 27 1.96 13.67 0.39
N LEU A 28 2.77 12.79 0.97
CA LEU A 28 3.50 13.07 2.19
C LEU A 28 4.54 14.18 1.97
N ALA A 29 5.36 14.08 0.92
CA ALA A 29 6.36 15.09 0.55
C ALA A 29 5.70 16.47 0.35
N LYS A 30 4.58 16.52 -0.41
CA LYS A 30 3.81 17.74 -0.67
C LYS A 30 3.34 18.43 0.61
N ASN A 31 2.69 17.66 1.49
CA ASN A 31 2.10 18.25 2.68
C ASN A 31 3.12 18.55 3.77
N LEU A 32 4.17 17.74 3.95
CA LEU A 32 5.27 18.08 4.85
C LEU A 32 6.02 19.35 4.41
N THR A 33 6.25 19.53 3.11
CA THR A 33 6.80 20.79 2.57
C THR A 33 5.86 21.97 2.83
N ARG A 34 4.55 21.79 2.66
CA ARG A 34 3.52 22.81 2.97
C ARG A 34 3.49 23.16 4.46
N LEU A 35 3.77 22.21 5.34
CA LEU A 35 3.89 22.42 6.79
C LEU A 35 5.22 23.09 7.20
N GLY A 36 6.09 23.44 6.24
CA GLY A 36 7.32 24.18 6.48
C GLY A 36 8.54 23.30 6.77
N HIS A 37 8.50 22.01 6.47
CA HIS A 37 9.64 21.13 6.61
C HIS A 37 10.57 21.17 5.39
N ASP A 38 11.86 20.99 5.60
CA ASP A 38 12.86 20.79 4.51
C ASP A 38 12.89 19.30 4.13
N VAL A 39 12.18 18.97 3.06
CA VAL A 39 11.98 17.59 2.61
C VAL A 39 12.93 17.27 1.47
N THR A 40 13.65 16.15 1.58
CA THR A 40 14.42 15.54 0.50
C THR A 40 13.88 14.15 0.21
N THR A 41 13.41 13.94 -1.00
CA THR A 41 12.89 12.63 -1.45
C THR A 41 13.97 11.90 -2.24
N PHE A 42 14.23 10.64 -1.86
CA PHE A 42 15.07 9.73 -2.61
C PHE A 42 14.16 8.82 -3.46
N ALA A 43 14.20 9.01 -4.78
CA ALA A 43 13.34 8.32 -5.75
C ALA A 43 14.08 8.13 -7.08
N THR A 44 13.38 8.00 -8.20
CA THR A 44 13.97 7.98 -9.55
C THR A 44 14.16 9.40 -10.09
N GLY A 45 15.08 9.59 -11.03
CA GLY A 45 15.45 10.91 -11.56
C GLY A 45 14.34 11.60 -12.36
N ASP A 46 13.37 10.84 -12.85
CA ASP A 46 12.18 11.35 -13.54
C ASP A 46 10.99 11.63 -12.58
N SER A 47 11.25 11.61 -11.27
CA SER A 47 10.28 11.97 -10.22
C SER A 47 10.21 13.50 -10.06
N GLU A 48 9.04 13.99 -9.63
CA GLU A 48 8.77 15.41 -9.39
C GLU A 48 8.12 15.64 -8.02
N PRO A 49 8.73 15.18 -6.90
CA PRO A 49 8.18 15.39 -5.58
C PRO A 49 8.30 16.86 -5.16
N ALA A 50 7.44 17.31 -4.25
CA ALA A 50 7.65 18.59 -3.58
C ALA A 50 8.94 18.53 -2.73
N GLY A 51 9.69 19.64 -2.69
CA GLY A 51 10.98 19.73 -2.01
C GLY A 51 12.16 19.33 -2.90
N LYS A 52 13.17 18.69 -2.31
CA LYS A 52 14.40 18.28 -3.00
C LYS A 52 14.30 16.84 -3.47
N LEU A 53 14.88 16.55 -4.63
CA LEU A 53 15.00 15.21 -5.18
C LEU A 53 16.46 14.76 -5.19
N GLN A 54 16.72 13.52 -4.79
CA GLN A 54 17.98 12.81 -5.03
C GLN A 54 17.70 11.43 -5.63
N TRP A 55 18.53 10.97 -6.54
CA TRP A 55 18.32 9.70 -7.24
C TRP A 55 19.60 8.93 -7.51
N ARG A 56 19.44 7.59 -7.59
CA ARG A 56 20.48 6.68 -8.07
C ARG A 56 20.22 6.24 -9.50
N PHE A 57 18.95 6.08 -9.87
CA PHE A 57 18.50 5.66 -11.18
C PHE A 57 17.75 6.82 -11.84
N GLU A 58 18.10 7.15 -13.07
CA GLU A 58 17.45 8.24 -13.82
C GLU A 58 15.97 7.93 -14.13
N LYS A 59 15.67 6.65 -14.35
CA LYS A 59 14.32 6.14 -14.66
C LYS A 59 13.94 4.98 -13.75
N PRO A 60 12.63 4.66 -13.63
CA PRO A 60 12.15 3.50 -12.89
C PRO A 60 12.81 2.20 -13.34
N VAL A 61 13.10 1.33 -12.38
CA VAL A 61 13.61 -0.02 -12.62
C VAL A 61 12.44 -1.00 -12.48
N TRP A 62 11.85 -1.35 -13.63
CA TRP A 62 10.72 -2.26 -13.68
C TRP A 62 11.01 -3.48 -14.56
N PRO A 63 10.68 -4.71 -14.16
CA PRO A 63 10.14 -5.08 -12.85
C PRO A 63 11.15 -4.83 -11.72
N PRO A 64 10.67 -4.57 -10.48
CA PRO A 64 11.57 -4.35 -9.35
C PRO A 64 12.37 -5.62 -9.04
N HIS A 65 13.62 -5.44 -8.61
CA HIS A 65 14.48 -6.55 -8.19
C HIS A 65 15.41 -6.12 -7.04
N GLU A 66 15.74 -7.07 -6.18
CA GLU A 66 16.45 -6.83 -4.91
C GLU A 66 17.74 -6.02 -5.05
N SER A 67 18.56 -6.30 -6.08
CA SER A 67 19.82 -5.59 -6.26
C SER A 67 19.63 -4.11 -6.64
N ALA A 68 18.56 -3.74 -7.35
CA ALA A 68 18.26 -2.35 -7.64
C ALA A 68 17.78 -1.62 -6.37
N GLU A 69 16.87 -2.23 -5.63
CA GLU A 69 16.39 -1.68 -4.36
C GLU A 69 17.53 -1.50 -3.34
N LEU A 70 18.43 -2.49 -3.22
CA LEU A 70 19.61 -2.38 -2.37
C LEU A 70 20.55 -1.24 -2.78
N ARG A 71 20.82 -1.08 -4.08
CA ARG A 71 21.69 -0.01 -4.62
C ARG A 71 21.04 1.36 -4.42
N HIS A 72 19.73 1.46 -4.56
CA HIS A 72 18.99 2.68 -4.29
C HIS A 72 19.06 3.05 -2.81
N ALA A 73 18.79 2.10 -1.92
CA ALA A 73 18.92 2.27 -0.47
C ALA A 73 20.35 2.70 -0.09
N ALA A 74 21.38 2.01 -0.59
CA ALA A 74 22.78 2.35 -0.32
C ALA A 74 23.11 3.78 -0.72
N HIS A 75 22.65 4.23 -1.90
CA HIS A 75 22.84 5.61 -2.35
C HIS A 75 22.15 6.62 -1.42
N ALA A 76 20.89 6.37 -1.05
CA ALA A 76 20.18 7.22 -0.11
C ALA A 76 20.92 7.31 1.23
N TRP A 77 21.33 6.18 1.78
CA TRP A 77 22.01 6.13 3.09
C TRP A 77 23.42 6.71 3.07
N GLN A 78 24.15 6.64 1.96
CA GLN A 78 25.40 7.39 1.78
C GLN A 78 25.18 8.90 1.93
N ALA A 79 24.13 9.43 1.29
CA ALA A 79 23.78 10.85 1.39
C ALA A 79 23.27 11.21 2.82
N ILE A 80 22.44 10.36 3.42
CA ILE A 80 21.85 10.57 4.74
C ILE A 80 22.93 10.60 5.84
N THR A 81 23.95 9.73 5.75
CA THR A 81 25.02 9.60 6.75
C THR A 81 26.25 10.42 6.44
N ALA A 82 26.26 11.19 5.34
CA ALA A 82 27.39 12.06 4.99
C ALA A 82 27.68 13.06 6.13
N PRO A 83 28.95 13.39 6.41
CA PRO A 83 29.31 14.29 7.53
C PRO A 83 28.64 15.68 7.48
N SER A 84 28.29 16.15 6.29
CA SER A 84 27.56 17.40 6.05
C SER A 84 26.04 17.26 6.18
N ALA A 85 25.51 16.04 6.14
CA ALA A 85 24.07 15.81 6.21
C ALA A 85 23.52 16.17 7.61
N ARG A 86 22.28 16.64 7.63
CA ARG A 86 21.61 17.07 8.87
C ARG A 86 20.13 16.72 8.78
N PHE A 87 19.80 15.43 8.64
CA PHE A 87 18.41 14.97 8.70
C PHE A 87 18.00 14.73 10.15
N ASP A 88 16.82 15.25 10.49
CA ASP A 88 16.22 15.04 11.82
C ASP A 88 15.50 13.70 11.87
N ILE A 89 14.87 13.33 10.74
CA ILE A 89 14.11 12.08 10.53
C ILE A 89 14.44 11.49 9.16
N VAL A 90 14.55 10.18 9.11
CA VAL A 90 14.54 9.39 7.87
C VAL A 90 13.29 8.54 7.89
N HIS A 91 12.38 8.78 6.94
CA HIS A 91 11.19 7.96 6.77
C HIS A 91 11.34 7.14 5.49
N THR A 92 11.42 5.83 5.64
CA THR A 92 11.60 4.91 4.51
C THR A 92 10.36 4.09 4.25
N HIS A 93 10.13 3.80 2.98
CA HIS A 93 9.02 3.01 2.45
C HIS A 93 9.52 1.75 1.73
N GLN A 94 10.81 1.42 1.88
CA GLN A 94 11.44 0.24 1.30
C GLN A 94 12.24 -0.54 2.35
N ALA A 95 12.10 -1.86 2.34
CA ALA A 95 12.68 -2.76 3.33
C ALA A 95 14.22 -2.79 3.37
N PRO A 96 14.97 -2.73 2.26
CA PRO A 96 16.44 -2.71 2.28
C PRO A 96 17.05 -1.57 3.10
N SER A 97 16.34 -0.45 3.28
CA SER A 97 16.80 0.67 4.13
C SER A 97 16.97 0.29 5.60
N LEU A 98 16.26 -0.71 6.10
CA LEU A 98 16.34 -1.15 7.50
C LEU A 98 17.72 -1.68 7.86
N ALA A 99 18.38 -2.39 6.94
CA ALA A 99 19.75 -2.87 7.14
C ALA A 99 20.75 -1.70 7.33
N PHE A 100 20.58 -0.62 6.57
CA PHE A 100 21.42 0.57 6.72
C PHE A 100 21.08 1.35 7.99
N ALA A 101 19.81 1.42 8.37
CA ALA A 101 19.37 2.04 9.61
C ALA A 101 19.99 1.36 10.84
N SER A 102 20.15 0.04 10.81
CA SER A 102 20.73 -0.74 11.94
C SER A 102 22.18 -0.40 12.22
N ILE A 103 22.95 -0.05 11.19
CA ILE A 103 24.38 0.35 11.34
C ILE A 103 24.57 1.86 11.55
N ALA A 104 23.49 2.63 11.52
CA ALA A 104 23.47 4.07 11.77
C ALA A 104 22.47 4.42 12.90
N PRO A 105 22.66 3.92 14.13
CA PRO A 105 21.65 4.00 15.19
C PRO A 105 21.38 5.43 15.71
N SER A 106 22.21 6.40 15.36
CA SER A 106 21.99 7.82 15.63
C SER A 106 20.96 8.46 14.70
N VAL A 107 20.69 7.83 13.55
CA VAL A 107 19.68 8.27 12.58
C VAL A 107 18.30 7.75 13.01
N ARG A 108 17.38 8.67 13.26
CA ARG A 108 16.00 8.34 13.64
C ARG A 108 15.24 7.86 12.43
N THR A 109 14.96 6.56 12.39
CA THR A 109 14.32 5.92 11.24
C THR A 109 12.88 5.54 11.53
N VAL A 110 11.97 5.99 10.68
CA VAL A 110 10.57 5.56 10.61
C VAL A 110 10.40 4.69 9.38
N TYR A 111 9.64 3.61 9.48
CA TYR A 111 9.33 2.72 8.38
C TYR A 111 7.83 2.49 8.30
N THR A 112 7.21 2.86 7.17
CA THR A 112 5.80 2.52 6.90
C THR A 112 5.70 1.19 6.16
N ILE A 113 4.93 0.26 6.72
CA ILE A 113 4.67 -1.06 6.13
C ILE A 113 3.50 -0.91 5.15
N HIS A 114 3.76 -1.11 3.84
CA HIS A 114 2.76 -0.94 2.78
C HIS A 114 2.12 -2.23 2.27
N HIS A 115 2.55 -3.39 2.75
CA HIS A 115 2.07 -4.70 2.27
C HIS A 115 1.31 -5.45 3.35
N CYS A 116 0.59 -6.48 2.94
CA CYS A 116 -0.01 -7.44 3.87
C CYS A 116 1.06 -8.30 4.54
N ARG A 117 0.64 -9.19 5.47
CA ARG A 117 1.53 -10.14 6.13
C ARG A 117 2.35 -10.93 5.09
N ASP A 118 3.67 -10.93 5.27
CA ASP A 118 4.64 -11.75 4.56
C ASP A 118 5.68 -12.25 5.57
N GLU A 119 5.80 -13.56 5.74
CA GLU A 119 6.66 -14.18 6.77
C GLU A 119 8.14 -13.77 6.62
N ARG A 120 8.64 -13.65 5.37
CA ARG A 120 10.03 -13.23 5.12
C ARG A 120 10.28 -11.79 5.57
N LEU A 121 9.29 -10.92 5.35
CA LEU A 121 9.40 -9.52 5.79
C LEU A 121 9.19 -9.37 7.29
N ILE A 122 8.39 -10.21 7.92
CA ILE A 122 8.27 -10.24 9.38
C ILE A 122 9.60 -10.64 10.03
N ASP A 123 10.26 -11.67 9.54
CA ASP A 123 11.59 -12.05 10.02
C ASP A 123 12.58 -10.89 9.85
N LEU A 124 12.58 -10.25 8.66
CA LEU A 124 13.38 -9.05 8.42
C LEU A 124 13.09 -7.93 9.44
N TYR A 125 11.83 -7.63 9.72
CA TYR A 125 11.47 -6.56 10.67
C TYR A 125 11.89 -6.89 12.10
N ARG A 126 11.83 -8.15 12.51
CA ARG A 126 12.32 -8.61 13.82
C ARG A 126 13.81 -8.45 13.98
N ASP A 127 14.58 -8.58 12.89
CA ASP A 127 16.03 -8.34 12.89
C ASP A 127 16.39 -6.86 13.04
N PHE A 128 15.45 -5.94 12.73
CA PHE A 128 15.67 -4.48 12.79
C PHE A 128 14.72 -3.74 13.75
N PRO A 129 14.71 -4.08 15.06
CA PRO A 129 13.76 -3.51 16.03
C PRO A 129 14.02 -2.02 16.35
N ASN A 130 15.10 -1.43 15.85
CA ASN A 130 15.47 -0.03 16.10
C ASN A 130 14.70 0.96 15.22
N ALA A 131 14.06 0.52 14.15
CA ALA A 131 13.16 1.36 13.36
C ALA A 131 11.82 1.57 14.08
N THR A 132 11.21 2.73 13.88
CA THR A 132 9.84 3.01 14.34
C THR A 132 8.88 2.56 13.25
N TYR A 133 8.15 1.48 13.49
CA TYR A 133 7.22 0.91 12.51
C TYR A 133 5.86 1.58 12.54
N VAL A 134 5.33 1.90 11.36
CA VAL A 134 4.00 2.49 11.15
C VAL A 134 3.16 1.53 10.32
N GLY A 135 1.98 1.17 10.84
CA GLY A 135 0.96 0.45 10.09
C GLY A 135 0.06 1.40 9.31
N ILE A 136 -0.62 0.89 8.29
CA ILE A 136 -1.51 1.69 7.43
C ILE A 136 -2.99 1.32 7.60
N SER A 137 -3.30 0.29 8.39
CA SER A 137 -4.62 -0.04 8.89
C SER A 137 -4.51 -0.83 10.20
N ARG A 138 -5.55 -0.81 11.02
CA ARG A 138 -5.61 -1.62 12.24
C ARG A 138 -5.57 -3.11 11.91
N ARG A 139 -6.32 -3.50 10.88
CA ARG A 139 -6.32 -4.90 10.43
C ARG A 139 -4.93 -5.38 10.02
N GLN A 140 -4.16 -4.56 9.30
CA GLN A 140 -2.78 -4.89 8.96
C GLN A 140 -1.93 -5.08 10.24
N ALA A 141 -2.02 -4.17 11.21
CA ALA A 141 -1.27 -4.26 12.46
C ALA A 141 -1.66 -5.52 13.27
N GLU A 142 -2.94 -5.89 13.31
CA GLU A 142 -3.42 -7.12 13.95
C GLU A 142 -2.87 -8.40 13.31
N LEU A 143 -2.61 -8.37 12.00
CA LEU A 143 -2.07 -9.51 11.27
C LEU A 143 -0.56 -9.73 11.46
N ILE A 144 0.14 -8.77 12.06
CA ILE A 144 1.59 -8.81 12.30
C ILE A 144 1.93 -8.54 13.78
N PRO A 145 1.37 -9.30 14.73
CA PRO A 145 1.52 -9.05 16.17
C PRO A 145 2.97 -9.22 16.65
N GLU A 146 3.84 -9.83 15.85
CA GLU A 146 5.26 -10.00 16.13
C GLU A 146 6.04 -8.70 16.06
N ILE A 147 5.49 -7.68 15.39
CA ILE A 147 6.14 -6.39 15.16
C ILE A 147 5.46 -5.34 16.04
N GLN A 148 6.25 -4.62 16.82
CA GLN A 148 5.74 -3.48 17.58
C GLN A 148 5.42 -2.32 16.62
N ILE A 149 4.16 -2.23 16.19
CA ILE A 149 3.65 -1.08 15.46
C ILE A 149 3.49 0.08 16.44
N GLU A 150 4.23 1.15 16.21
CA GLU A 150 4.21 2.34 17.06
C GLU A 150 2.91 3.12 16.91
N GLU A 151 2.43 3.22 15.69
CA GLU A 151 1.19 3.93 15.35
C GLU A 151 0.60 3.39 14.04
N VAL A 152 -0.71 3.45 13.92
CA VAL A 152 -1.43 3.19 12.67
C VAL A 152 -1.84 4.53 12.09
N ILE A 153 -1.23 4.90 10.96
CA ILE A 153 -1.53 6.13 10.23
C ILE A 153 -2.16 5.75 8.88
N LEU A 154 -3.45 5.98 8.79
CA LEU A 154 -4.21 5.67 7.59
C LEU A 154 -3.77 6.58 6.43
N HIS A 155 -3.71 6.04 5.22
CA HIS A 155 -3.37 6.85 4.04
C HIS A 155 -4.38 7.96 3.78
N GLY A 156 -3.95 8.96 3.03
CA GLY A 156 -4.77 10.08 2.61
C GLY A 156 -4.32 10.58 1.24
N LEU A 157 -5.26 11.18 0.51
CA LEU A 157 -5.03 11.79 -0.80
C LEU A 157 -5.41 13.26 -0.75
N ASP A 158 -4.91 14.06 -1.71
CA ASP A 158 -5.29 15.46 -1.81
C ASP A 158 -6.74 15.58 -2.33
N PRO A 159 -7.70 16.01 -1.49
CA PRO A 159 -9.09 16.03 -1.90
C PRO A 159 -9.40 17.04 -3.01
N ASP A 160 -8.52 17.99 -3.25
CA ASP A 160 -8.74 19.03 -4.26
C ASP A 160 -8.39 18.55 -5.68
N LEU A 161 -7.78 17.38 -5.81
CA LEU A 161 -7.56 16.69 -7.08
C LEU A 161 -8.76 15.83 -7.52
N TYR A 162 -9.83 15.75 -6.70
CA TYR A 162 -10.98 14.85 -6.89
C TYR A 162 -12.28 15.67 -6.98
N ASP A 163 -12.64 16.07 -8.20
CA ASP A 163 -13.90 16.75 -8.44
C ASP A 163 -15.11 15.83 -8.22
N ALA A 164 -16.21 16.40 -7.77
CA ALA A 164 -17.45 15.66 -7.56
C ALA A 164 -17.96 14.98 -8.83
N GLY A 165 -18.43 13.75 -8.68
CA GLY A 165 -19.09 12.97 -9.73
C GLY A 165 -20.59 12.89 -9.54
N ARG A 166 -21.35 12.77 -10.64
CA ARG A 166 -22.83 12.65 -10.61
C ARG A 166 -23.31 11.20 -10.47
N GLY A 167 -22.51 10.21 -10.88
CA GLY A 167 -22.90 8.81 -10.91
C GLY A 167 -24.00 8.48 -11.92
N ASP A 168 -24.16 9.32 -12.93
CA ASP A 168 -25.24 9.27 -13.92
C ASP A 168 -24.89 8.47 -15.20
N GLY A 169 -23.73 7.80 -15.21
CA GLY A 169 -23.26 7.03 -16.36
C GLY A 169 -23.96 5.68 -16.56
N GLY A 170 -24.85 5.27 -15.66
CA GLY A 170 -25.61 4.02 -15.79
C GLY A 170 -24.79 2.74 -15.61
N TYR A 171 -23.58 2.81 -15.07
CA TYR A 171 -22.67 1.67 -14.86
C TYR A 171 -22.10 1.64 -13.44
N VAL A 172 -21.52 0.51 -13.06
CA VAL A 172 -20.65 0.36 -11.89
C VAL A 172 -19.20 0.23 -12.35
N ALA A 173 -18.25 0.70 -11.51
CA ALA A 173 -16.82 0.65 -11.83
C ALA A 173 -16.11 -0.46 -11.07
N PHE A 174 -15.05 -1.00 -11.67
CA PHE A 174 -14.01 -1.77 -11.00
C PHE A 174 -12.67 -1.15 -11.32
N LEU A 175 -11.81 -0.99 -10.30
CA LEU A 175 -10.45 -0.50 -10.45
C LEU A 175 -9.47 -1.40 -9.69
N GLY A 176 -8.55 -2.00 -10.41
CA GLY A 176 -7.52 -2.84 -9.82
C GLY A 176 -6.84 -3.72 -10.84
N ARG A 177 -5.70 -4.28 -10.45
CA ARG A 177 -5.03 -5.32 -11.22
C ARG A 177 -5.98 -6.50 -11.44
N PHE A 178 -5.94 -7.09 -12.62
CA PHE A 178 -6.77 -8.26 -12.96
C PHE A 178 -6.10 -9.53 -12.42
N ALA A 179 -6.13 -9.67 -11.10
CA ALA A 179 -5.58 -10.77 -10.35
C ALA A 179 -6.67 -11.46 -9.52
N PRO A 180 -6.53 -12.75 -9.18
CA PRO A 180 -7.53 -13.49 -8.41
C PRO A 180 -7.97 -12.77 -7.15
N GLU A 181 -7.00 -12.29 -6.37
CA GLU A 181 -7.21 -11.64 -5.09
C GLU A 181 -7.93 -10.28 -5.17
N LYS A 182 -7.93 -9.64 -6.35
CA LYS A 182 -8.68 -8.38 -6.58
C LYS A 182 -10.14 -8.61 -7.00
N GLY A 183 -10.52 -9.83 -7.36
CA GLY A 183 -11.88 -10.25 -7.62
C GLY A 183 -12.57 -9.64 -8.85
N PRO A 184 -11.90 -9.36 -9.99
CA PRO A 184 -12.56 -8.79 -11.17
C PRO A 184 -13.72 -9.65 -11.68
N HIS A 185 -13.60 -10.98 -11.58
CA HIS A 185 -14.64 -11.94 -11.94
C HIS A 185 -15.89 -11.80 -11.04
N PHE A 186 -15.74 -11.53 -9.76
CA PHE A 186 -16.86 -11.27 -8.85
C PHE A 186 -17.55 -9.94 -9.17
N ALA A 187 -16.80 -8.90 -9.56
CA ALA A 187 -17.38 -7.64 -10.01
C ALA A 187 -18.25 -7.83 -11.26
N ILE A 188 -17.79 -8.61 -12.23
CA ILE A 188 -18.56 -8.95 -13.44
C ILE A 188 -19.83 -9.72 -13.07
N ASP A 189 -19.70 -10.75 -12.24
CA ASP A 189 -20.83 -11.60 -11.86
C ASP A 189 -21.90 -10.80 -11.06
N ALA A 190 -21.46 -9.87 -10.18
CA ALA A 190 -22.37 -9.00 -9.43
C ALA A 190 -23.11 -8.01 -10.35
N ALA A 191 -22.39 -7.37 -11.27
CA ALA A 191 -22.99 -6.43 -12.23
C ALA A 191 -24.01 -7.12 -13.15
N ARG A 192 -23.70 -8.32 -13.64
CA ARG A 192 -24.63 -9.15 -14.43
C ARG A 192 -25.88 -9.51 -13.66
N ARG A 193 -25.75 -9.96 -12.41
CA ARG A 193 -26.90 -10.26 -11.54
C ARG A 193 -27.75 -9.02 -11.23
N ALA A 194 -27.11 -7.86 -11.20
CA ALA A 194 -27.81 -6.58 -11.02
C ALA A 194 -28.45 -6.03 -12.30
N GLY A 195 -28.11 -6.56 -13.48
CA GLY A 195 -28.57 -6.06 -14.77
C GLY A 195 -27.97 -4.71 -15.17
N VAL A 196 -26.73 -4.41 -14.73
CA VAL A 196 -26.03 -3.15 -15.01
C VAL A 196 -24.69 -3.41 -15.71
N THR A 197 -24.24 -2.42 -16.49
CA THR A 197 -22.90 -2.44 -17.08
C THR A 197 -21.83 -2.30 -16.00
N VAL A 198 -20.72 -3.05 -16.10
CA VAL A 198 -19.50 -2.79 -15.35
C VAL A 198 -18.41 -2.29 -16.30
N ARG A 199 -17.78 -1.16 -15.93
CA ARG A 199 -16.59 -0.62 -16.59
C ARG A 199 -15.38 -0.88 -15.73
N MET A 200 -14.33 -1.49 -16.31
CA MET A 200 -13.22 -2.04 -15.56
C MET A 200 -11.90 -1.42 -16.02
N GLY A 201 -11.21 -0.76 -15.09
CA GLY A 201 -9.85 -0.23 -15.29
C GLY A 201 -8.82 -1.08 -14.57
N GLY A 202 -7.74 -1.44 -15.28
CA GLY A 202 -6.61 -2.16 -14.72
C GLY A 202 -5.84 -2.99 -15.72
N GLY A 203 -4.59 -3.28 -15.38
CA GLY A 203 -3.69 -4.09 -16.17
C GLY A 203 -3.69 -5.56 -15.75
N VAL A 204 -3.19 -6.41 -16.65
CA VAL A 204 -2.92 -7.83 -16.42
C VAL A 204 -1.41 -8.00 -16.32
N HIS A 205 -0.91 -8.33 -15.13
CA HIS A 205 0.50 -8.64 -14.96
C HIS A 205 0.83 -10.05 -15.50
N PRO A 206 2.07 -10.30 -15.94
CA PRO A 206 2.41 -11.60 -16.53
C PRO A 206 2.03 -12.82 -15.69
N PRO A 207 2.21 -12.83 -14.35
CA PRO A 207 1.80 -13.96 -13.52
C PRO A 207 0.29 -14.18 -13.46
N ASP A 208 -0.52 -13.13 -13.68
CA ASP A 208 -1.97 -13.19 -13.59
C ASP A 208 -2.65 -13.57 -14.91
N ARG A 209 -1.89 -13.65 -16.02
CA ARG A 209 -2.42 -13.96 -17.35
C ARG A 209 -3.24 -15.25 -17.41
N PRO A 210 -2.82 -16.38 -16.83
CA PRO A 210 -3.62 -17.60 -16.86
C PRO A 210 -4.99 -17.46 -16.15
N PHE A 211 -5.04 -16.69 -15.07
CA PHE A 211 -6.30 -16.38 -14.41
C PHE A 211 -7.18 -15.48 -15.29
N PHE A 212 -6.60 -14.42 -15.86
CA PHE A 212 -7.32 -13.49 -16.73
C PHE A 212 -7.97 -14.23 -17.91
N GLU A 213 -7.23 -15.06 -18.61
CA GLU A 213 -7.71 -15.84 -19.76
C GLU A 213 -8.85 -16.80 -19.37
N ARG A 214 -8.74 -17.48 -18.25
CA ARG A 214 -9.73 -18.45 -17.80
C ARG A 214 -10.99 -17.79 -17.22
N GLU A 215 -10.83 -16.79 -16.37
CA GLU A 215 -11.94 -16.28 -15.57
C GLU A 215 -12.50 -14.94 -16.06
N VAL A 216 -11.68 -14.09 -16.63
CA VAL A 216 -12.12 -12.74 -17.04
C VAL A 216 -12.42 -12.71 -18.53
N GLN A 217 -11.51 -13.17 -19.38
CA GLN A 217 -11.69 -13.11 -20.83
C GLN A 217 -12.93 -13.87 -21.30
N ALA A 218 -13.18 -15.07 -20.76
CA ALA A 218 -14.40 -15.83 -21.04
C ALA A 218 -15.68 -15.05 -20.68
N ARG A 219 -15.61 -14.23 -19.62
CA ARG A 219 -16.72 -13.37 -19.21
C ARG A 219 -16.88 -12.14 -20.10
N LEU A 220 -15.78 -11.60 -20.65
CA LEU A 220 -15.82 -10.50 -21.63
C LEU A 220 -16.44 -10.95 -22.96
N GLU A 221 -16.04 -12.12 -23.46
CA GLU A 221 -16.45 -12.67 -24.76
C GLU A 221 -17.91 -13.16 -24.77
N ASN A 222 -18.42 -13.67 -23.66
CA ASN A 222 -19.80 -14.12 -23.54
C ASN A 222 -20.86 -13.01 -23.61
N GLY A 223 -20.47 -11.79 -23.96
CA GLY A 223 -21.19 -10.70 -24.63
C GLY A 223 -22.58 -10.28 -24.12
N ALA A 224 -23.27 -11.07 -23.35
CA ALA A 224 -24.59 -10.77 -22.82
C ALA A 224 -24.48 -9.88 -21.56
N GLY A 225 -24.44 -8.57 -21.77
CA GLY A 225 -24.68 -7.60 -20.71
C GLY A 225 -23.48 -6.85 -20.16
N GLY A 226 -22.97 -5.89 -20.95
CA GLY A 226 -22.38 -4.70 -20.34
C GLY A 226 -21.09 -4.88 -19.54
N VAL A 227 -20.07 -5.58 -20.07
CA VAL A 227 -18.72 -5.58 -19.49
C VAL A 227 -17.78 -4.83 -20.43
N GLU A 228 -17.17 -3.75 -19.96
CA GLU A 228 -16.23 -2.94 -20.72
C GLU A 228 -14.87 -2.93 -20.01
N TRP A 229 -13.84 -3.52 -20.62
CA TRP A 229 -12.48 -3.41 -20.13
C TRP A 229 -11.75 -2.26 -20.83
N LEU A 230 -11.27 -1.30 -20.02
CA LEU A 230 -10.66 -0.04 -20.48
C LEU A 230 -9.13 -0.08 -20.47
N GLY A 231 -8.53 -1.22 -20.09
CA GLY A 231 -7.08 -1.31 -19.91
C GLY A 231 -6.59 -0.58 -18.66
N GLU A 232 -5.30 -0.35 -18.59
CA GLU A 232 -4.69 0.43 -17.52
C GLU A 232 -4.98 1.92 -17.71
N LEU A 233 -5.46 2.58 -16.65
CA LEU A 233 -5.90 3.96 -16.70
C LEU A 233 -4.92 4.88 -15.98
N SER A 234 -4.52 5.96 -16.64
CA SER A 234 -3.87 7.09 -15.99
C SER A 234 -4.88 7.88 -15.12
N HIS A 235 -4.39 8.88 -14.37
CA HIS A 235 -5.19 9.58 -13.36
C HIS A 235 -6.50 10.17 -13.91
N ALA A 236 -6.46 10.95 -15.00
CA ALA A 236 -7.66 11.63 -15.51
C ALA A 236 -8.75 10.67 -16.04
N PRO A 237 -8.45 9.64 -16.87
CA PRO A 237 -9.43 8.62 -17.24
C PRO A 237 -9.98 7.84 -16.04
N LYS A 238 -9.15 7.55 -15.04
CA LYS A 238 -9.57 6.90 -13.79
C LYS A 238 -10.61 7.73 -13.05
N LEU A 239 -10.34 9.03 -12.88
CA LEU A 239 -11.32 9.94 -12.26
C LEU A 239 -12.63 10.04 -13.07
N SER A 240 -12.54 10.11 -14.38
CA SER A 240 -13.74 10.12 -15.24
C SER A 240 -14.58 8.87 -15.04
N LEU A 241 -13.93 7.69 -14.98
CA LEU A 241 -14.61 6.42 -14.71
C LEU A 241 -15.31 6.44 -13.34
N LEU A 242 -14.63 6.88 -12.28
CA LEU A 242 -15.23 6.92 -10.94
C LEU A 242 -16.36 7.92 -10.84
N ARG A 243 -16.21 9.12 -11.41
CA ARG A 243 -17.22 10.20 -11.36
C ARG A 243 -18.55 9.83 -12.00
N GLY A 244 -18.52 9.06 -13.10
CA GLY A 244 -19.72 8.59 -13.79
C GLY A 244 -20.33 7.32 -13.19
N ALA A 245 -19.60 6.57 -12.39
CA ALA A 245 -20.06 5.31 -11.85
C ALA A 245 -21.13 5.49 -10.76
N ARG A 246 -22.16 4.63 -10.74
CA ARG A 246 -23.14 4.53 -9.65
C ARG A 246 -22.48 4.08 -8.35
N ALA A 247 -21.55 3.12 -8.43
CA ALA A 247 -20.70 2.66 -7.34
C ALA A 247 -19.38 2.11 -7.89
N MET A 248 -18.36 2.02 -7.04
CA MET A 248 -17.17 1.22 -7.28
C MET A 248 -17.31 -0.12 -6.58
N LEU A 249 -17.08 -1.21 -7.31
CA LEU A 249 -17.06 -2.57 -6.76
C LEU A 249 -15.66 -2.94 -6.31
N PHE A 250 -15.56 -3.44 -5.07
CA PHE A 250 -14.29 -3.82 -4.47
C PHE A 250 -14.37 -5.24 -3.85
N PRO A 251 -14.62 -6.28 -4.68
CA PRO A 251 -14.85 -7.65 -4.24
C PRO A 251 -13.54 -8.41 -4.03
N ILE A 252 -12.64 -7.86 -3.24
CA ILE A 252 -11.33 -8.45 -2.96
C ILE A 252 -11.45 -9.75 -2.16
N ASP A 253 -10.54 -10.69 -2.41
CA ASP A 253 -10.43 -11.99 -1.70
C ASP A 253 -9.01 -12.14 -1.10
N TRP A 254 -8.59 -11.13 -0.35
CA TRP A 254 -7.33 -11.12 0.38
C TRP A 254 -7.32 -10.04 1.46
N GLU A 255 -6.36 -10.10 2.37
CA GLU A 255 -6.17 -9.11 3.42
C GLU A 255 -5.55 -7.82 2.83
N GLU A 256 -6.37 -6.98 2.20
CA GLU A 256 -5.93 -5.69 1.63
C GLU A 256 -5.36 -4.78 2.72
N PRO A 257 -4.11 -4.31 2.61
CA PRO A 257 -3.52 -3.48 3.66
C PRO A 257 -4.25 -2.14 3.84
N PHE A 258 -4.69 -1.49 2.74
CA PHE A 258 -5.43 -0.22 2.83
C PHE A 258 -6.45 -0.01 1.69
N GLY A 259 -6.04 -0.15 0.41
CA GLY A 259 -6.93 0.03 -0.74
C GLY A 259 -7.21 1.49 -1.12
N LEU A 260 -6.19 2.22 -1.58
CA LEU A 260 -6.29 3.64 -2.00
C LEU A 260 -7.44 3.92 -2.96
N VAL A 261 -7.77 2.98 -3.86
CA VAL A 261 -8.87 3.14 -4.83
C VAL A 261 -10.24 3.35 -4.16
N MET A 262 -10.42 2.84 -2.92
CA MET A 262 -11.65 3.10 -2.16
C MET A 262 -11.79 4.58 -1.83
N ILE A 263 -10.72 5.20 -1.31
CA ILE A 263 -10.77 6.62 -0.97
C ILE A 263 -10.79 7.52 -2.22
N GLU A 264 -10.16 7.11 -3.32
CA GLU A 264 -10.29 7.81 -4.62
C GLU A 264 -11.75 7.84 -5.08
N SER A 265 -12.47 6.72 -4.95
CA SER A 265 -13.89 6.63 -5.28
C SER A 265 -14.75 7.53 -4.36
N MET A 266 -14.53 7.46 -3.06
CA MET A 266 -15.28 8.25 -2.08
C MET A 266 -15.03 9.76 -2.23
N LEU A 267 -13.80 10.17 -2.58
CA LEU A 267 -13.45 11.58 -2.80
C LEU A 267 -14.18 12.22 -3.99
N VAL A 268 -14.59 11.45 -4.98
CA VAL A 268 -15.47 11.92 -6.04
C VAL A 268 -16.97 11.74 -5.70
N GLY A 269 -17.30 11.25 -4.51
CA GLY A 269 -18.67 10.98 -4.06
C GLY A 269 -19.25 9.65 -4.54
N THR A 270 -18.44 8.74 -5.07
CA THR A 270 -18.90 7.44 -5.54
C THR A 270 -18.78 6.40 -4.43
N PRO A 271 -19.91 5.80 -3.98
CA PRO A 271 -19.86 4.80 -2.92
C PRO A 271 -19.08 3.56 -3.34
N VAL A 272 -18.46 2.92 -2.34
CA VAL A 272 -17.77 1.63 -2.53
C VAL A 272 -18.64 0.50 -2.02
N ILE A 273 -18.79 -0.57 -2.79
CA ILE A 273 -19.40 -1.83 -2.33
C ILE A 273 -18.29 -2.87 -2.30
N GLY A 274 -17.87 -3.30 -1.09
CA GLY A 274 -16.70 -4.15 -0.88
C GLY A 274 -16.97 -5.40 -0.07
N PHE A 275 -16.14 -6.44 -0.24
CA PHE A 275 -16.12 -7.62 0.63
C PHE A 275 -15.35 -7.32 1.93
N PRO A 276 -15.66 -7.98 3.05
CA PRO A 276 -15.14 -7.63 4.38
C PRO A 276 -13.72 -8.15 4.63
N HIS A 277 -12.80 -7.98 3.69
CA HIS A 277 -11.43 -8.43 3.80
C HIS A 277 -10.46 -7.26 4.02
N GLY A 278 -9.42 -7.50 4.81
CA GLY A 278 -8.40 -6.50 5.11
C GLY A 278 -8.98 -5.22 5.74
N SER A 279 -8.55 -4.09 5.22
CA SER A 279 -8.94 -2.75 5.72
C SER A 279 -10.36 -2.31 5.32
N VAL A 280 -11.09 -3.07 4.50
CA VAL A 280 -12.39 -2.63 3.93
C VAL A 280 -13.36 -2.14 5.00
N ALA A 281 -13.51 -2.89 6.10
CA ALA A 281 -14.41 -2.52 7.19
C ALA A 281 -13.95 -1.28 8.00
N GLU A 282 -12.67 -0.87 7.88
CA GLU A 282 -12.16 0.36 8.48
C GLU A 282 -12.34 1.58 7.56
N VAL A 283 -12.27 1.34 6.25
CA VAL A 283 -12.31 2.38 5.23
C VAL A 283 -13.75 2.72 4.85
N ILE A 284 -14.61 1.73 4.67
CA ILE A 284 -16.01 1.95 4.35
C ILE A 284 -16.80 2.26 5.63
N GLU A 285 -17.51 3.38 5.64
CA GLU A 285 -18.50 3.74 6.64
C GLU A 285 -19.89 3.39 6.08
N GLU A 286 -20.54 2.38 6.70
CA GLU A 286 -21.79 1.78 6.21
C GLU A 286 -22.89 2.82 5.98
N GLY A 287 -23.45 2.85 4.79
CA GLY A 287 -24.50 3.78 4.38
C GLY A 287 -24.05 5.23 4.17
N VAL A 288 -22.79 5.58 4.45
CA VAL A 288 -22.24 6.93 4.30
C VAL A 288 -21.23 7.00 3.15
N THR A 289 -20.22 6.13 3.16
CA THR A 289 -19.21 6.09 2.09
C THR A 289 -19.31 4.84 1.22
N GLY A 290 -20.18 3.92 1.58
CA GLY A 290 -20.39 2.69 0.83
C GLY A 290 -21.04 1.61 1.69
N PHE A 291 -20.84 0.37 1.29
CA PHE A 291 -21.48 -0.79 1.89
C PHE A 291 -20.52 -1.98 1.94
N VAL A 292 -20.51 -2.68 3.07
CA VAL A 292 -19.76 -3.92 3.23
C VAL A 292 -20.71 -5.10 3.04
N VAL A 293 -20.40 -5.97 2.08
CA VAL A 293 -21.27 -7.09 1.67
C VAL A 293 -20.48 -8.39 1.70
N ARG A 294 -21.16 -9.52 1.94
CA ARG A 294 -20.52 -10.81 2.17
C ARG A 294 -20.19 -11.59 0.90
N ASP A 295 -20.97 -11.36 -0.15
CA ASP A 295 -20.87 -12.14 -1.38
C ASP A 295 -21.40 -11.38 -2.61
N VAL A 296 -21.29 -12.03 -3.78
CA VAL A 296 -21.73 -11.53 -5.06
C VAL A 296 -23.26 -11.27 -5.12
N ALA A 297 -24.05 -12.04 -4.36
CA ALA A 297 -25.52 -11.87 -4.38
C ALA A 297 -25.92 -10.61 -3.61
N GLU A 298 -25.31 -10.38 -2.44
CA GLU A 298 -25.49 -9.15 -1.67
C GLU A 298 -24.97 -7.93 -2.41
N MET A 299 -23.79 -8.06 -3.07
CA MET A 299 -23.25 -6.99 -3.91
C MET A 299 -24.23 -6.61 -5.03
N ALA A 300 -24.78 -7.59 -5.74
CA ALA A 300 -25.78 -7.36 -6.76
C ALA A 300 -27.07 -6.72 -6.23
N ALA A 301 -27.54 -7.15 -5.06
CA ALA A 301 -28.69 -6.54 -4.41
C ALA A 301 -28.41 -5.07 -4.06
N ARG A 302 -27.25 -4.78 -3.49
CA ARG A 302 -26.85 -3.41 -3.12
C ARG A 302 -26.67 -2.50 -4.34
N ILE A 303 -26.18 -3.03 -5.49
CA ILE A 303 -26.09 -2.26 -6.75
C ILE A 303 -27.48 -1.80 -7.20
N ARG A 304 -28.52 -2.63 -7.04
CA ARG A 304 -29.91 -2.24 -7.38
C ARG A 304 -30.49 -1.21 -6.42
N ASP A 305 -30.08 -1.26 -5.15
CA ASP A 305 -30.60 -0.42 -4.06
C ASP A 305 -29.68 0.79 -3.79
N LEU A 306 -29.22 1.47 -4.86
CA LEU A 306 -28.38 2.67 -4.75
C LEU A 306 -29.13 3.98 -4.99
N ASP A 307 -30.42 3.90 -5.35
CA ASP A 307 -31.21 5.09 -5.63
C ASP A 307 -31.34 5.95 -4.35
N GLY A 308 -31.06 7.24 -4.49
CA GLY A 308 -31.06 8.16 -3.35
C GLY A 308 -29.83 8.14 -2.46
N PHE A 309 -28.73 7.43 -2.83
CA PHE A 309 -27.49 7.50 -2.10
C PHE A 309 -26.93 8.94 -2.10
N ASP A 310 -26.60 9.46 -0.91
CA ASP A 310 -26.09 10.82 -0.71
C ASP A 310 -24.59 10.90 -1.06
N ARG A 311 -24.30 11.26 -2.30
CA ARG A 311 -22.94 11.37 -2.83
C ARG A 311 -22.17 12.56 -2.25
N ASP A 312 -22.86 13.64 -1.92
CA ASP A 312 -22.24 14.84 -1.34
C ASP A 312 -21.75 14.52 0.07
N ARG A 313 -22.59 13.87 0.88
CA ARG A 313 -22.20 13.38 2.21
C ARG A 313 -21.04 12.37 2.15
N CYS A 314 -21.07 11.45 1.17
CA CYS A 314 -19.95 10.51 0.95
C CYS A 314 -18.64 11.27 0.71
N ARG A 315 -18.66 12.23 -0.20
CA ARG A 315 -17.51 13.04 -0.56
C ARG A 315 -17.01 13.89 0.61
N GLU A 316 -17.92 14.56 1.32
CA GLU A 316 -17.58 15.39 2.48
C GLU A 316 -16.90 14.53 3.56
N ARG A 317 -17.47 13.37 3.87
CA ARG A 317 -16.89 12.44 4.83
C ARG A 317 -15.51 11.93 4.42
N ALA A 318 -15.33 11.63 3.12
CA ALA A 318 -14.03 11.22 2.59
C ALA A 318 -12.98 12.35 2.69
N ARG A 319 -13.35 13.60 2.40
CA ARG A 319 -12.47 14.78 2.52
C ARG A 319 -12.01 14.99 3.97
N GLU A 320 -12.90 14.81 4.93
CA GLU A 320 -12.56 14.91 6.36
C GLU A 320 -11.60 13.81 6.79
N LYS A 321 -11.92 12.56 6.48
CA LYS A 321 -11.26 11.38 7.04
C LYS A 321 -10.00 10.97 6.26
N TRP A 322 -9.94 11.23 4.95
CA TRP A 322 -8.92 10.68 4.06
C TRP A 322 -8.06 11.76 3.37
N SER A 323 -7.92 12.95 3.97
CA SER A 323 -7.06 13.98 3.40
C SER A 323 -5.58 13.67 3.63
N SER A 324 -4.75 13.95 2.62
CA SER A 324 -3.29 13.80 2.74
C SER A 324 -2.67 14.80 3.73
N LEU A 325 -3.32 15.94 3.95
CA LEU A 325 -2.89 16.89 4.99
C LEU A 325 -3.06 16.31 6.41
N ARG A 326 -4.17 15.59 6.68
CA ARG A 326 -4.36 14.85 7.94
C ARG A 326 -3.25 13.82 8.11
N MET A 327 -3.01 12.98 7.08
CA MET A 327 -1.95 11.97 7.09
C MET A 327 -0.58 12.60 7.39
N ALA A 328 -0.24 13.72 6.76
CA ALA A 328 1.03 14.40 7.01
C ALA A 328 1.16 14.95 8.43
N ARG A 329 0.09 15.50 9.01
CA ARG A 329 0.08 15.98 10.41
C ARG A 329 0.24 14.85 11.42
N GLU A 330 -0.35 13.70 11.17
CA GLU A 330 -0.18 12.51 12.02
C GLU A 330 1.27 12.02 11.97
N HIS A 331 1.89 11.99 10.79
CA HIS A 331 3.33 11.69 10.66
C HIS A 331 4.21 12.76 11.33
N GLU A 332 3.89 14.06 11.17
CA GLU A 332 4.60 15.14 11.85
C GLU A 332 4.61 14.94 13.36
N ALA A 333 3.44 14.67 13.96
CA ALA A 333 3.31 14.40 15.39
C ALA A 333 4.10 13.16 15.82
N LEU A 334 4.11 12.09 15.01
CA LEU A 334 4.94 10.92 15.24
C LEU A 334 6.43 11.28 15.21
N TYR A 335 6.89 12.05 14.21
CA TYR A 335 8.29 12.46 14.11
C TYR A 335 8.75 13.26 15.32
N GLU A 336 7.91 14.19 15.83
CA GLU A 336 8.20 14.94 17.05
C GLU A 336 8.38 14.01 18.26
N ARG A 337 7.52 13.02 18.43
CA ARG A 337 7.66 12.00 19.48
C ARG A 337 8.95 11.18 19.34
N VAL A 338 9.29 10.77 18.12
CA VAL A 338 10.52 10.02 17.83
C VAL A 338 11.77 10.87 18.12
N MET A 339 11.73 12.16 17.84
CA MET A 339 12.84 13.08 18.17
C MET A 339 13.02 13.29 19.67
N THR A 340 11.91 13.39 20.44
CA THR A 340 11.93 13.64 21.88
C THR A 340 12.24 12.39 22.70
N ARG A 341 12.05 11.20 22.16
CA ARG A 341 12.45 9.96 22.85
C ARG A 341 13.94 10.00 23.10
N SER A 342 14.31 10.22 24.36
CA SER A 342 15.69 10.08 24.84
C SER A 342 16.22 8.71 24.38
N GLN A 343 17.42 8.65 23.82
CA GLN A 343 18.13 7.42 23.47
C GLN A 343 18.45 6.55 24.72
N ARG A 344 17.89 6.86 25.88
CA ARG A 344 18.01 6.10 27.11
C ARG A 344 17.12 4.87 27.04
N GLY A 345 17.72 3.73 26.66
CA GLY A 345 17.13 2.43 26.95
C GLY A 345 17.10 1.39 25.85
N ARG A 346 17.71 1.64 24.71
CA ARG A 346 17.91 0.56 23.72
C ARG A 346 19.38 0.13 23.67
N LEU A 347 19.89 -0.38 24.78
CA LEU A 347 21.03 -1.26 24.74
C LEU A 347 20.58 -2.53 24.02
N TRP A 348 21.18 -2.75 22.89
CA TRP A 348 21.01 -3.95 22.07
C TRP A 348 21.34 -5.21 22.90
N SER A 349 20.33 -5.90 23.40
CA SER A 349 20.43 -7.16 24.14
C SER A 349 20.24 -8.38 23.23
N GLY A 350 20.71 -8.32 22.01
CA GLY A 350 20.42 -9.33 20.99
C GLY A 350 21.54 -9.78 20.07
N VAL A 351 22.81 -9.52 20.40
CA VAL A 351 23.90 -10.37 19.88
C VAL A 351 24.00 -11.55 20.82
N HIS A 352 23.45 -12.69 20.44
CA HIS A 352 23.85 -13.95 21.05
C HIS A 352 25.37 -14.05 20.90
N ASP A 353 26.06 -13.92 22.00
CA ASP A 353 27.52 -14.17 22.12
C ASP A 353 27.75 -15.63 21.71
N VAL A 354 28.11 -15.84 20.44
CA VAL A 354 28.44 -17.16 19.88
C VAL A 354 29.68 -17.75 20.58
N SER A 355 30.39 -16.95 21.43
CA SER A 355 31.57 -17.38 22.17
C SER A 355 31.27 -18.28 23.38
N ARG A 356 29.98 -18.47 23.77
CA ARG A 356 29.59 -19.31 24.91
C ARG A 356 28.97 -20.66 24.56
N ALA A 357 28.88 -21.06 23.29
CA ALA A 357 28.55 -22.41 22.90
C ALA A 357 29.80 -23.29 23.05
N GLY A 358 30.03 -23.82 24.25
CA GLY A 358 31.07 -24.81 24.49
C GLY A 358 30.87 -26.06 23.66
N PRO A 359 31.90 -26.90 23.42
CA PRO A 359 31.93 -28.01 22.46
C PRO A 359 30.93 -29.16 22.72
N ARG A 360 30.10 -29.08 23.76
CA ARG A 360 29.12 -30.14 24.10
C ARG A 360 27.80 -30.12 23.31
N ALA A 361 27.50 -29.06 22.55
CA ALA A 361 26.27 -29.00 21.74
C ALA A 361 26.43 -29.59 20.32
N ALA A 362 27.65 -29.84 19.87
CA ALA A 362 27.89 -30.40 18.52
C ALA A 362 27.80 -31.93 18.47
N GLU A 363 27.95 -32.63 19.59
CA GLU A 363 27.87 -34.10 19.62
C GLU A 363 26.40 -34.62 19.64
N ALA A 364 25.50 -33.88 20.25
CA ALA A 364 24.07 -34.30 20.32
C ALA A 364 23.33 -34.25 18.98
N ARG A 365 23.80 -33.47 18.02
CA ARG A 365 23.17 -33.37 16.68
C ARG A 365 23.72 -34.34 15.64
N ARG A 366 24.77 -35.10 15.94
CA ARG A 366 25.34 -36.15 15.05
C ARG A 366 24.72 -37.52 15.27
N ALA A 367 23.95 -37.73 16.32
CA ALA A 367 23.33 -39.01 16.65
C ALA A 367 21.95 -39.24 16.00
N GLU A 368 21.34 -38.23 15.41
CA GLU A 368 19.99 -38.33 14.83
C GLU A 368 19.95 -38.36 13.28
N ALA A 369 21.09 -38.41 12.61
CA ALA A 369 21.17 -38.45 11.15
C ALA A 369 21.87 -39.76 10.68
N SER A 370 21.16 -40.87 10.76
CA SER A 370 21.52 -42.09 9.98
C SER A 370 20.31 -42.55 9.16
N PRO A 371 20.41 -42.57 7.84
CA PRO A 371 19.32 -43.03 6.99
C PRO A 371 19.34 -44.55 6.86
N SER A 372 18.25 -45.21 7.20
CA SER A 372 18.02 -46.63 6.84
C SER A 372 17.71 -46.74 5.34
N VAL A 373 18.68 -47.25 4.61
CA VAL A 373 18.52 -47.76 3.26
C VAL A 373 17.70 -49.04 3.33
N ARG A 374 16.55 -49.11 2.67
CA ARG A 374 15.98 -50.36 2.14
C ARG A 374 15.65 -50.18 0.68
N ARG A 375 16.28 -51.04 -0.12
CA ARG A 375 16.01 -51.35 -1.52
C ARG A 375 15.03 -52.55 -1.63
N PRO A 376 14.65 -53.00 -2.83
CA PRO A 376 13.30 -52.83 -3.40
C PRO A 376 12.62 -54.19 -3.60
N LEU A 377 11.37 -54.13 -3.94
CA LEU A 377 10.82 -54.99 -5.04
C LEU A 377 9.65 -54.25 -5.66
#